data_e0f2b2a07eb3cfa9bd6598c52038e693
#
_entry.id   e0f2b2a07eb3cfa9bd6598c52038e693
#
_cell.length_a   1.000
_cell.length_b   1.000
_cell.length_c   1.000
_cell.angle_alpha   90.00
_cell.angle_beta   90.00
_cell.angle_gamma   90.00
#
_symmetry.space_group_name_H-M   'P 1'
#
loop_
_entity.id
_entity.type
_entity.pdbx_description
1 polymer ?
#
loop_
_entity_poly.entity_id
_entity_poly.type
_entity_poly.pdbx_seq_one_letter_code
_entity_poly.pdbx_strand_id
1 'polypeptide(L)'
;MFGFKKKTGLLFFFSHIIAQDCSESEIELWDNCYSIDSTIILDLTAQNLYGTIPTSIGQLVNLTYLNLSSNNLAGLIPDEIGYLINLEYLYLQNNELNGPIPGSIGNLTKLVKLKLYSNQLNGNIPNQIGSLDSLVNLSLYLNNLSGEIPHEIGYLSKLERLYLFRNDLTGSIPSQIGGLVNLTHLFLHGNQLSGQIPESIGNLTKLNSLYLYENQLTGLIPSSLVDLVSLNYFWIHENRLNGELPCNICEMQLDLDNSSFVKIQDNEFCSPYPNCMLTNIGYQDTANCILIPERQFYIYDECYIIDDTDSLNLSNNNLSGSIPSDIGRLINLEYLYLNGNEFSGQIPVELGNLENLKHLYLYDNELTGEIPPEFGNLTNLTNLFLHENQLSGELPLELYNLNELQYLYLNDNLFSGFIDSNICQIGLNWTSSLYFNLSNNSFCPPYPECLDNHLGYQDISNCNESLLLKDAIPNNYLIHYPYPNPSNSSIIINYLLSKSSFVKIIVYDVFGKKIKTLFEGNQSSGIKKILWDGRNSLGAIASSGTYIYNIQIDDYVATKKVILLK
;
A
#
# COMPACT_ATOMS: atom_id res chain seq x y z
N MET A 1 55.84 71.02 -55.44
CA MET A 1 57.03 71.15 -54.59
C MET A 1 57.04 70.05 -53.58
N PHE A 2 58.11 69.40 -53.45
CA PHE A 2 58.43 68.17 -52.78
C PHE A 2 57.81 67.96 -51.35
N GLY A 3 57.14 66.83 -51.15
CA GLY A 3 56.70 66.35 -49.84
C GLY A 3 57.26 64.97 -49.51
N PHE A 4 58.11 64.87 -48.50
CA PHE A 4 58.76 63.64 -48.02
C PHE A 4 57.76 62.70 -47.35
N LYS A 5 57.64 61.46 -47.83
CA LYS A 5 56.96 60.34 -47.13
C LYS A 5 57.92 59.77 -46.08
N LYS A 6 57.56 59.86 -44.79
CA LYS A 6 58.11 59.04 -43.70
C LYS A 6 57.36 57.69 -43.66
N LYS A 7 58.07 56.60 -43.92
CA LYS A 7 57.70 55.23 -43.63
C LYS A 7 57.95 54.99 -42.15
N THR A 8 56.87 54.85 -41.36
CA THR A 8 56.94 54.26 -40.02
C THR A 8 56.82 52.74 -40.17
N GLY A 9 57.90 52.03 -39.96
CA GLY A 9 57.91 50.57 -39.84
C GLY A 9 57.31 50.15 -38.52
N LEU A 10 56.19 49.39 -38.58
CA LEU A 10 55.59 48.71 -37.43
C LEU A 10 56.44 47.47 -37.16
N LEU A 11 57.26 47.47 -36.12
CA LEU A 11 57.87 46.26 -35.58
C LEU A 11 56.84 45.45 -34.88
N PHE A 12 56.38 44.35 -35.48
CA PHE A 12 55.67 43.29 -34.77
C PHE A 12 56.73 42.56 -33.93
N PHE A 13 56.64 42.78 -32.59
CA PHE A 13 57.29 41.89 -31.65
C PHE A 13 56.38 40.62 -31.57
N PHE A 14 56.81 39.59 -32.29
CA PHE A 14 56.37 38.24 -31.98
C PHE A 14 57.10 37.87 -30.67
N SER A 15 56.40 38.01 -29.55
CA SER A 15 56.76 37.29 -28.34
C SER A 15 56.60 35.81 -28.66
N HIS A 16 57.69 35.11 -28.92
CA HIS A 16 57.73 33.68 -28.86
C HIS A 16 57.41 33.33 -27.40
N ILE A 17 56.15 32.92 -27.11
CA ILE A 17 55.84 32.16 -25.90
C ILE A 17 56.64 30.87 -26.14
N ILE A 18 57.72 30.68 -25.42
CA ILE A 18 58.47 29.42 -25.36
C ILE A 18 57.48 28.51 -24.62
N ALA A 19 56.86 27.52 -25.31
CA ALA A 19 56.12 26.45 -24.66
C ALA A 19 57.09 25.85 -23.63
N GLN A 20 56.72 25.87 -22.39
CA GLN A 20 57.49 25.27 -21.31
C GLN A 20 57.30 23.76 -21.45
N ASP A 21 58.28 23.05 -22.06
CA ASP A 21 58.26 21.60 -22.11
C ASP A 21 58.24 21.06 -20.66
N CYS A 22 57.14 20.38 -20.25
CA CYS A 22 57.06 19.74 -18.94
C CYS A 22 58.08 18.60 -18.84
N SER A 23 58.62 18.35 -17.66
CA SER A 23 59.52 17.23 -17.42
C SER A 23 58.80 15.87 -17.60
N GLU A 24 59.53 14.76 -17.77
CA GLU A 24 58.97 13.42 -17.93
C GLU A 24 58.07 12.98 -16.73
N SER A 25 58.24 13.59 -15.56
CA SER A 25 57.44 13.35 -14.35
C SER A 25 56.25 14.32 -14.20
N GLU A 26 55.97 15.14 -15.21
CA GLU A 26 54.91 16.14 -15.22
C GLU A 26 54.03 15.99 -16.45
N ILE A 27 52.79 16.45 -16.33
CA ILE A 27 51.86 16.60 -17.45
C ILE A 27 51.53 18.08 -17.67
N GLU A 28 51.32 18.44 -18.92
CA GLU A 28 50.81 19.74 -19.29
C GLU A 28 49.29 19.75 -19.29
N LEU A 29 48.69 20.69 -18.53
CA LEU A 29 47.27 21.00 -18.56
C LEU A 29 47.11 22.53 -18.68
N TRP A 30 46.51 23.00 -19.77
CA TRP A 30 46.23 24.43 -20.02
C TRP A 30 47.47 25.31 -19.80
N ASP A 31 48.58 25.00 -20.53
CA ASP A 31 49.87 25.71 -20.51
C ASP A 31 50.59 25.70 -19.14
N ASN A 32 50.23 24.84 -18.21
CA ASN A 32 50.89 24.65 -16.91
C ASN A 32 51.29 23.20 -16.69
N CYS A 33 52.48 23.00 -16.08
CA CYS A 33 52.98 21.67 -15.74
C CYS A 33 52.59 21.23 -14.34
N TYR A 34 52.11 19.99 -14.19
CA TYR A 34 51.69 19.39 -12.93
C TYR A 34 52.42 18.07 -12.72
N SER A 35 53.03 17.91 -11.57
CA SER A 35 53.74 16.68 -11.20
C SER A 35 52.78 15.50 -11.07
N ILE A 36 53.06 14.39 -11.77
CA ILE A 36 52.26 13.17 -11.74
C ILE A 36 52.23 12.57 -10.31
N ASP A 37 53.36 12.55 -9.63
CA ASP A 37 53.51 11.88 -8.35
C ASP A 37 53.04 12.71 -7.15
N SER A 38 53.15 14.04 -7.21
CA SER A 38 52.95 14.91 -6.05
C SER A 38 51.66 15.76 -6.09
N THR A 39 50.93 15.79 -7.23
CA THR A 39 49.70 16.57 -7.34
C THR A 39 48.55 15.83 -6.67
N ILE A 40 48.13 16.30 -5.49
CA ILE A 40 47.04 15.76 -4.70
C ILE A 40 45.78 16.61 -4.82
N ILE A 41 45.93 17.92 -4.96
CA ILE A 41 44.85 18.90 -5.09
C ILE A 41 45.11 19.71 -6.36
N LEU A 42 44.06 19.78 -7.20
CA LEU A 42 44.09 20.66 -8.38
C LEU A 42 42.83 21.53 -8.35
N ASP A 43 43.02 22.79 -7.98
CA ASP A 43 41.95 23.80 -7.99
C ASP A 43 42.25 24.87 -9.02
N LEU A 44 41.49 24.83 -10.10
CA LEU A 44 41.56 25.77 -11.22
C LEU A 44 40.20 26.49 -11.41
N THR A 45 39.51 26.76 -10.32
CA THR A 45 38.21 27.46 -10.33
C THR A 45 38.34 28.85 -10.92
N ALA A 46 37.45 29.20 -11.85
CA ALA A 46 37.32 30.54 -12.44
C ALA A 46 38.63 31.11 -13.02
N GLN A 47 39.44 30.28 -13.69
CA GLN A 47 40.70 30.67 -14.33
C GLN A 47 40.52 31.04 -15.80
N ASN A 48 39.28 31.16 -16.31
CA ASN A 48 38.96 31.39 -17.72
C ASN A 48 39.56 30.30 -18.64
N LEU A 49 39.68 29.07 -18.17
CA LEU A 49 40.14 27.94 -18.98
C LEU A 49 39.15 27.70 -20.14
N TYR A 50 39.67 27.38 -21.31
CA TYR A 50 38.91 27.06 -22.51
C TYR A 50 39.45 25.79 -23.20
N GLY A 51 38.67 25.29 -24.16
CA GLY A 51 39.01 24.04 -24.84
C GLY A 51 38.45 22.83 -24.10
N THR A 52 39.08 21.68 -24.29
CA THR A 52 38.61 20.41 -23.70
C THR A 52 39.36 20.08 -22.41
N ILE A 53 38.79 19.19 -21.60
CA ILE A 53 39.57 18.54 -20.53
C ILE A 53 40.52 17.55 -21.18
N PRO A 54 41.87 17.73 -21.04
CA PRO A 54 42.82 16.83 -21.67
C PRO A 54 42.78 15.42 -21.08
N THR A 55 42.89 14.37 -21.91
CA THR A 55 42.93 12.97 -21.44
C THR A 55 44.10 12.68 -20.51
N SER A 56 45.20 13.44 -20.65
CA SER A 56 46.38 13.38 -19.77
C SER A 56 46.04 13.63 -18.28
N ILE A 57 44.91 14.28 -17.97
CA ILE A 57 44.46 14.49 -16.58
C ILE A 57 44.37 13.16 -15.80
N GLY A 58 44.03 12.05 -16.48
CA GLY A 58 43.96 10.71 -15.89
C GLY A 58 45.30 10.18 -15.35
N GLN A 59 46.42 10.82 -15.69
CA GLN A 59 47.73 10.45 -15.16
C GLN A 59 47.97 10.96 -13.74
N LEU A 60 47.20 11.97 -13.28
CA LEU A 60 47.29 12.52 -11.91
C LEU A 60 46.60 11.60 -10.88
N VAL A 61 46.99 10.33 -10.83
CA VAL A 61 46.32 9.25 -10.06
C VAL A 61 46.29 9.49 -8.55
N ASN A 62 47.11 10.42 -8.04
CA ASN A 62 47.14 10.78 -6.62
C ASN A 62 46.14 11.90 -6.24
N LEU A 63 45.41 12.46 -7.23
CA LEU A 63 44.39 13.48 -6.94
C LEU A 63 43.30 12.96 -6.00
N THR A 64 43.04 13.73 -4.96
CA THR A 64 41.89 13.60 -4.07
C THR A 64 40.85 14.71 -4.32
N TYR A 65 41.28 15.85 -4.87
CA TYR A 65 40.43 16.99 -5.14
C TYR A 65 40.74 17.56 -6.54
N LEU A 66 39.67 17.60 -7.37
CA LEU A 66 39.75 18.22 -8.70
C LEU A 66 38.60 19.23 -8.85
N ASN A 67 38.96 20.50 -9.05
CA ASN A 67 37.98 21.56 -9.25
C ASN A 67 38.33 22.37 -10.50
N LEU A 68 37.53 22.20 -11.55
CA LEU A 68 37.59 22.94 -12.80
C LEU A 68 36.38 23.83 -13.03
N SER A 69 35.60 24.09 -11.96
CA SER A 69 34.32 24.80 -12.06
C SER A 69 34.48 26.27 -12.49
N SER A 70 33.37 26.78 -13.04
CA SER A 70 33.27 28.20 -13.46
C SER A 70 34.33 28.61 -14.46
N ASN A 71 34.51 27.81 -15.52
CA ASN A 71 35.38 28.05 -16.64
C ASN A 71 34.58 28.03 -17.96
N ASN A 72 35.27 28.02 -19.10
CA ASN A 72 34.69 27.90 -20.44
C ASN A 72 35.12 26.57 -21.11
N LEU A 73 35.26 25.51 -20.31
CA LEU A 73 35.66 24.20 -20.82
C LEU A 73 34.50 23.57 -21.59
N ALA A 74 34.79 23.03 -22.76
CA ALA A 74 33.81 22.44 -23.68
C ALA A 74 34.23 21.00 -24.08
N GLY A 75 33.38 20.31 -24.83
CA GLY A 75 33.63 18.92 -25.25
C GLY A 75 33.31 17.91 -24.16
N LEU A 76 33.84 16.70 -24.30
CA LEU A 76 33.50 15.57 -23.45
C LEU A 76 34.25 15.62 -22.11
N ILE A 77 33.62 15.02 -21.08
CA ILE A 77 34.36 14.54 -19.90
C ILE A 77 35.10 13.27 -20.35
N PRO A 78 36.45 13.26 -20.33
CA PRO A 78 37.22 12.12 -20.86
C PRO A 78 37.06 10.88 -19.97
N ASP A 79 37.06 9.69 -20.57
CA ASP A 79 36.99 8.42 -19.86
C ASP A 79 38.13 8.23 -18.85
N GLU A 80 39.27 8.83 -19.11
CA GLU A 80 40.47 8.82 -18.28
C GLU A 80 40.22 9.47 -16.89
N ILE A 81 39.16 10.25 -16.72
CA ILE A 81 38.75 10.74 -15.39
C ILE A 81 38.57 9.58 -14.41
N GLY A 82 38.12 8.40 -14.90
CA GLY A 82 37.92 7.20 -14.11
C GLY A 82 39.23 6.54 -13.60
N TYR A 83 40.40 7.01 -14.01
CA TYR A 83 41.69 6.55 -13.47
C TYR A 83 42.05 7.26 -12.16
N LEU A 84 41.35 8.34 -11.81
CA LEU A 84 41.60 9.12 -10.60
C LEU A 84 40.96 8.44 -9.38
N ILE A 85 41.25 7.18 -9.11
CA ILE A 85 40.59 6.31 -8.12
C ILE A 85 40.71 6.78 -6.66
N ASN A 86 41.58 7.78 -6.41
CA ASN A 86 41.71 8.40 -5.09
C ASN A 86 40.82 9.64 -4.92
N LEU A 87 40.10 10.04 -5.98
CA LEU A 87 39.36 11.30 -5.99
C LEU A 87 38.16 11.24 -5.01
N GLU A 88 38.09 12.24 -4.13
CA GLU A 88 37.00 12.46 -3.18
C GLU A 88 36.05 13.58 -3.64
N TYR A 89 36.56 14.55 -4.37
CA TYR A 89 35.81 15.72 -4.83
C TYR A 89 36.05 15.98 -6.29
N LEU A 90 34.99 15.94 -7.11
CA LEU A 90 35.02 16.27 -8.53
C LEU A 90 34.04 17.40 -8.83
N TYR A 91 34.54 18.56 -9.17
CA TYR A 91 33.77 19.77 -9.47
C TYR A 91 34.06 20.26 -10.88
N LEU A 92 33.08 20.08 -11.79
CA LEU A 92 33.11 20.49 -13.19
C LEU A 92 31.95 21.43 -13.53
N GLN A 93 31.17 21.88 -12.55
CA GLN A 93 29.98 22.70 -12.77
C GLN A 93 30.30 24.08 -13.37
N ASN A 94 29.28 24.68 -14.00
CA ASN A 94 29.36 25.98 -14.66
C ASN A 94 30.48 26.01 -15.74
N ASN A 95 30.36 25.15 -16.74
CA ASN A 95 31.19 25.06 -17.93
C ASN A 95 30.29 24.85 -19.17
N GLU A 96 30.88 24.55 -20.31
CA GLU A 96 30.20 24.24 -21.57
C GLU A 96 30.41 22.77 -22.00
N LEU A 97 30.67 21.88 -21.00
CA LEU A 97 30.88 20.45 -21.23
C LEU A 97 29.64 19.80 -21.83
N ASN A 98 29.83 18.95 -22.81
CA ASN A 98 28.76 18.28 -23.54
C ASN A 98 29.02 16.76 -23.67
N GLY A 99 28.10 16.04 -24.36
CA GLY A 99 28.17 14.59 -24.48
C GLY A 99 27.74 13.86 -23.19
N PRO A 100 27.89 12.52 -23.14
CA PRO A 100 27.44 11.72 -22.01
C PRO A 100 28.39 11.82 -20.81
N ILE A 101 27.87 11.56 -19.64
CA ILE A 101 28.69 11.26 -18.46
C ILE A 101 29.35 9.90 -18.68
N PRO A 102 30.71 9.82 -18.66
CA PRO A 102 31.37 8.56 -18.94
C PRO A 102 31.09 7.50 -17.86
N GLY A 103 30.88 6.24 -18.28
CA GLY A 103 30.65 5.13 -17.35
C GLY A 103 31.82 4.86 -16.41
N SER A 104 33.06 5.25 -16.83
CA SER A 104 34.27 5.17 -16.01
C SER A 104 34.19 5.99 -14.71
N ILE A 105 33.25 6.95 -14.60
CA ILE A 105 32.98 7.69 -13.36
C ILE A 105 32.70 6.74 -12.17
N GLY A 106 32.09 5.56 -12.42
CA GLY A 106 31.81 4.54 -11.41
C GLY A 106 33.05 3.93 -10.76
N ASN A 107 34.24 4.11 -11.33
CA ASN A 107 35.52 3.65 -10.74
C ASN A 107 35.95 4.52 -9.54
N LEU A 108 35.36 5.71 -9.38
CA LEU A 108 35.73 6.69 -8.36
C LEU A 108 35.05 6.38 -7.02
N THR A 109 35.20 5.18 -6.48
CA THR A 109 34.48 4.67 -5.30
C THR A 109 34.73 5.47 -4.02
N LYS A 110 35.78 6.28 -3.96
CA LYS A 110 36.07 7.20 -2.84
C LYS A 110 35.34 8.54 -2.96
N LEU A 111 34.62 8.78 -4.07
CA LEU A 111 34.04 10.09 -4.36
C LEU A 111 32.95 10.42 -3.35
N VAL A 112 33.07 11.56 -2.69
CA VAL A 112 32.12 12.10 -1.70
C VAL A 112 31.19 13.11 -2.35
N LYS A 113 31.70 13.93 -3.28
CA LYS A 113 30.88 14.93 -3.99
C LYS A 113 31.17 14.92 -5.46
N LEU A 114 30.12 14.79 -6.27
CA LEU A 114 30.12 14.90 -7.72
C LEU A 114 29.22 16.06 -8.13
N LYS A 115 29.83 17.13 -8.70
CA LYS A 115 29.10 18.30 -9.19
C LYS A 115 29.38 18.54 -10.66
N LEU A 116 28.39 18.26 -11.53
CA LEU A 116 28.44 18.44 -12.97
C LEU A 116 27.40 19.44 -13.48
N TYR A 117 26.67 20.11 -12.58
CA TYR A 117 25.54 20.98 -12.92
C TYR A 117 25.90 22.19 -13.76
N SER A 118 24.95 22.78 -14.45
CA SER A 118 25.13 23.93 -15.35
C SER A 118 26.19 23.64 -16.39
N ASN A 119 25.95 22.64 -17.23
CA ASN A 119 26.71 22.26 -18.40
C ASN A 119 25.72 21.93 -19.55
N GLN A 120 26.22 21.31 -20.62
CA GLN A 120 25.42 20.84 -21.77
C GLN A 120 25.48 19.30 -21.90
N LEU A 121 25.71 18.59 -20.78
CA LEU A 121 25.81 17.14 -20.76
C LEU A 121 24.50 16.51 -21.22
N ASN A 122 24.57 15.43 -22.00
CA ASN A 122 23.42 14.77 -22.60
C ASN A 122 23.51 13.23 -22.47
N GLY A 123 22.54 12.51 -23.03
CA GLY A 123 22.46 11.07 -22.88
C GLY A 123 22.02 10.64 -21.47
N ASN A 124 22.14 9.35 -21.17
CA ASN A 124 21.65 8.77 -19.93
C ASN A 124 22.61 9.01 -18.75
N ILE A 125 22.07 9.04 -17.55
CA ILE A 125 22.87 8.86 -16.34
C ILE A 125 23.38 7.41 -16.34
N PRO A 126 24.72 7.18 -16.33
CA PRO A 126 25.25 5.82 -16.40
C PRO A 126 24.92 5.03 -15.13
N ASN A 127 24.51 3.76 -15.28
CA ASN A 127 24.20 2.89 -14.15
C ASN A 127 25.39 2.67 -13.21
N GLN A 128 26.61 2.81 -13.71
CA GLN A 128 27.85 2.75 -12.92
C GLN A 128 27.91 3.82 -11.82
N ILE A 129 27.04 4.85 -11.86
CA ILE A 129 26.93 5.85 -10.78
C ILE A 129 26.61 5.16 -9.43
N GLY A 130 25.86 4.03 -9.45
CA GLY A 130 25.53 3.25 -8.28
C GLY A 130 26.72 2.59 -7.57
N SER A 131 27.91 2.58 -8.18
CA SER A 131 29.15 2.06 -7.58
C SER A 131 29.88 3.07 -6.69
N LEU A 132 29.38 4.31 -6.58
CA LEU A 132 30.02 5.38 -5.80
C LEU A 132 29.66 5.29 -4.32
N ASP A 133 30.05 4.22 -3.64
CA ASP A 133 29.67 3.87 -2.27
C ASP A 133 29.95 4.94 -1.19
N SER A 134 30.82 5.92 -1.50
CA SER A 134 31.16 7.01 -0.59
C SER A 134 30.40 8.31 -0.87
N LEU A 135 29.53 8.32 -1.90
CA LEU A 135 28.90 9.53 -2.39
C LEU A 135 27.87 10.09 -1.40
N VAL A 136 28.03 11.36 -1.05
CA VAL A 136 27.14 12.12 -0.16
C VAL A 136 26.33 13.17 -0.95
N ASN A 137 26.89 13.71 -2.02
CA ASN A 137 26.23 14.72 -2.86
C ASN A 137 26.41 14.41 -4.35
N LEU A 138 25.27 14.22 -5.04
CA LEU A 138 25.20 14.09 -6.50
C LEU A 138 24.43 15.27 -7.07
N SER A 139 25.09 16.11 -7.85
CA SER A 139 24.50 17.33 -8.44
C SER A 139 24.71 17.35 -9.96
N LEU A 140 23.66 16.99 -10.71
CA LEU A 140 23.65 16.90 -12.18
C LEU A 140 22.65 17.87 -12.83
N TYR A 141 22.03 18.77 -12.08
CA TYR A 141 20.97 19.66 -12.52
C TYR A 141 21.42 20.69 -13.58
N LEU A 142 20.46 21.26 -14.32
CA LEU A 142 20.72 22.20 -15.41
C LEU A 142 21.69 21.62 -16.45
N ASN A 143 21.28 20.51 -17.06
CA ASN A 143 21.94 19.84 -18.19
C ASN A 143 20.86 19.39 -19.20
N ASN A 144 21.24 18.58 -20.19
CA ASN A 144 20.34 17.96 -21.17
C ASN A 144 20.32 16.43 -21.03
N LEU A 145 20.49 15.93 -19.79
CA LEU A 145 20.46 14.48 -19.50
C LEU A 145 19.08 13.91 -19.79
N SER A 146 19.04 12.75 -20.43
CA SER A 146 17.80 12.10 -20.89
C SER A 146 17.75 10.63 -20.43
N GLY A 147 16.67 9.94 -20.81
CA GLY A 147 16.44 8.56 -20.37
C GLY A 147 16.01 8.47 -18.92
N GLU A 148 16.04 7.26 -18.37
CA GLU A 148 15.52 6.98 -17.04
C GLU A 148 16.53 7.28 -15.93
N ILE A 149 16.04 7.52 -14.71
CA ILE A 149 16.87 7.52 -13.51
C ILE A 149 17.27 6.06 -13.24
N PRO A 150 18.57 5.70 -13.31
CA PRO A 150 18.98 4.32 -13.11
C PRO A 150 18.68 3.86 -11.68
N HIS A 151 18.10 2.67 -11.54
CA HIS A 151 17.73 2.13 -10.24
C HIS A 151 18.92 1.91 -9.31
N GLU A 152 20.11 1.78 -9.86
CA GLU A 152 21.38 1.66 -9.13
C GLU A 152 21.69 2.88 -8.26
N ILE A 153 21.08 4.05 -8.53
CA ILE A 153 21.16 5.21 -7.64
C ILE A 153 20.72 4.85 -6.21
N GLY A 154 19.72 3.96 -6.07
CA GLY A 154 19.23 3.50 -4.78
C GLY A 154 20.26 2.77 -3.92
N TYR A 155 21.40 2.36 -4.48
CA TYR A 155 22.47 1.71 -3.72
C TYR A 155 23.41 2.69 -3.00
N LEU A 156 23.29 3.99 -3.28
CA LEU A 156 24.12 5.04 -2.69
C LEU A 156 23.72 5.34 -1.24
N SER A 157 23.90 4.41 -0.34
CA SER A 157 23.38 4.45 1.04
C SER A 157 23.88 5.63 1.89
N LYS A 158 24.97 6.31 1.48
CA LYS A 158 25.49 7.51 2.16
C LYS A 158 24.97 8.82 1.55
N LEU A 159 24.16 8.75 0.49
CA LEU A 159 23.71 9.94 -0.23
C LEU A 159 22.77 10.78 0.66
N GLU A 160 23.13 12.04 0.83
CA GLU A 160 22.33 13.04 1.54
C GLU A 160 21.60 14.01 0.60
N ARG A 161 22.16 14.23 -0.59
CA ARG A 161 21.61 15.19 -1.56
C ARG A 161 21.64 14.63 -2.95
N LEU A 162 20.46 14.57 -3.58
CA LEU A 162 20.29 14.16 -4.98
C LEU A 162 19.59 15.29 -5.75
N TYR A 163 20.33 15.94 -6.65
CA TYR A 163 19.87 17.06 -7.45
C TYR A 163 19.96 16.72 -8.94
N LEU A 164 18.82 16.36 -9.56
CA LEU A 164 18.67 16.00 -10.97
C LEU A 164 17.74 16.95 -11.73
N PHE A 165 17.30 18.03 -11.10
CA PHE A 165 16.29 18.94 -11.64
C PHE A 165 16.74 19.69 -12.90
N ARG A 166 15.76 20.09 -13.73
CA ARG A 166 15.98 20.78 -15.00
C ARG A 166 16.95 20.02 -15.92
N ASN A 167 16.47 18.85 -16.34
CA ASN A 167 17.03 17.98 -17.35
C ASN A 167 15.89 17.48 -18.26
N ASP A 168 16.16 16.51 -19.14
CA ASP A 168 15.17 15.85 -20.01
C ASP A 168 14.92 14.40 -19.58
N LEU A 169 15.02 14.10 -18.26
CA LEU A 169 14.86 12.75 -17.73
C LEU A 169 13.42 12.27 -17.89
N THR A 170 13.26 11.01 -18.28
CA THR A 170 12.00 10.34 -18.58
C THR A 170 11.81 9.08 -17.71
N GLY A 171 10.71 8.35 -17.92
CA GLY A 171 10.42 7.13 -17.16
C GLY A 171 9.94 7.42 -15.74
N SER A 172 9.94 6.41 -14.88
CA SER A 172 9.43 6.52 -13.51
C SER A 172 10.53 6.80 -12.49
N ILE A 173 10.15 7.31 -11.34
CA ILE A 173 11.02 7.34 -10.16
C ILE A 173 11.20 5.89 -9.70
N PRO A 174 12.43 5.34 -9.71
CA PRO A 174 12.64 3.94 -9.37
C PRO A 174 12.34 3.67 -7.89
N SER A 175 11.67 2.56 -7.58
CA SER A 175 11.35 2.18 -6.20
C SER A 175 12.58 2.03 -5.30
N GLN A 176 13.75 1.74 -5.89
CA GLN A 176 15.03 1.68 -5.19
C GLN A 176 15.44 3.01 -4.56
N ILE A 177 14.78 4.12 -4.92
CA ILE A 177 15.03 5.44 -4.29
C ILE A 177 14.85 5.36 -2.75
N GLY A 178 13.94 4.50 -2.27
CA GLY A 178 13.74 4.24 -0.84
C GLY A 178 14.96 3.64 -0.12
N GLY A 179 15.96 3.16 -0.85
CA GLY A 179 17.24 2.70 -0.30
C GLY A 179 18.16 3.84 0.18
N LEU A 180 17.86 5.08 -0.19
CA LEU A 180 18.65 6.27 0.16
C LEU A 180 18.32 6.79 1.57
N VAL A 181 18.39 5.95 2.57
CA VAL A 181 17.91 6.23 3.96
C VAL A 181 18.58 7.42 4.67
N ASN A 182 19.65 7.96 4.11
CA ASN A 182 20.31 9.16 4.60
C ASN A 182 19.95 10.43 3.81
N LEU A 183 19.07 10.30 2.80
CA LEU A 183 18.71 11.42 1.94
C LEU A 183 17.97 12.51 2.71
N THR A 184 18.42 13.75 2.55
CA THR A 184 17.81 14.95 3.14
C THR A 184 17.16 15.83 2.08
N HIS A 185 17.62 15.79 0.84
CA HIS A 185 17.10 16.60 -0.26
C HIS A 185 16.98 15.76 -1.52
N LEU A 186 15.78 15.69 -2.08
CA LEU A 186 15.47 15.04 -3.35
C LEU A 186 14.82 16.03 -4.30
N PHE A 187 15.59 16.52 -5.29
CA PHE A 187 15.13 17.51 -6.26
C PHE A 187 15.15 16.91 -7.67
N LEU A 188 13.95 16.59 -8.17
CA LEU A 188 13.72 15.98 -9.49
C LEU A 188 12.86 16.87 -10.40
N HIS A 189 12.50 18.07 -9.97
CA HIS A 189 11.60 18.99 -10.68
C HIS A 189 12.15 19.45 -12.03
N GLY A 190 11.23 19.86 -12.94
CA GLY A 190 11.62 20.34 -14.26
C GLY A 190 12.23 19.23 -15.11
N ASN A 191 11.56 18.08 -15.19
CA ASN A 191 11.92 16.93 -16.02
C ASN A 191 10.68 16.42 -16.78
N GLN A 192 10.77 15.24 -17.38
CA GLN A 192 9.67 14.55 -18.07
C GLN A 192 9.36 13.21 -17.39
N LEU A 193 9.56 13.14 -16.06
CA LEU A 193 9.30 11.93 -15.27
C LEU A 193 7.80 11.63 -15.26
N SER A 194 7.47 10.35 -15.37
CA SER A 194 6.09 9.83 -15.46
C SER A 194 5.87 8.67 -14.48
N GLY A 195 4.65 8.10 -14.51
CA GLY A 195 4.29 7.03 -13.57
C GLY A 195 4.07 7.55 -12.15
N GLN A 196 3.98 6.63 -11.20
CA GLN A 196 3.60 6.93 -9.82
C GLN A 196 4.81 7.34 -8.96
N ILE A 197 4.55 8.10 -7.90
CA ILE A 197 5.49 8.26 -6.79
C ILE A 197 5.54 6.91 -6.06
N PRO A 198 6.71 6.26 -5.93
CA PRO A 198 6.76 4.93 -5.32
C PRO A 198 6.52 4.97 -3.81
N GLU A 199 5.79 3.98 -3.25
CA GLU A 199 5.54 3.85 -1.80
C GLU A 199 6.84 3.84 -0.98
N SER A 200 7.92 3.30 -1.55
CA SER A 200 9.22 3.28 -0.89
C SER A 200 9.80 4.67 -0.55
N ILE A 201 9.17 5.76 -1.05
CA ILE A 201 9.56 7.13 -0.69
C ILE A 201 9.44 7.36 0.83
N GLY A 202 8.47 6.71 1.50
CA GLY A 202 8.28 6.78 2.95
C GLY A 202 9.47 6.30 3.77
N ASN A 203 10.33 5.46 3.20
CA ASN A 203 11.56 5.01 3.87
C ASN A 203 12.58 6.12 4.11
N LEU A 204 12.42 7.27 3.45
CA LEU A 204 13.35 8.41 3.53
C LEU A 204 13.08 9.30 4.75
N THR A 205 13.04 8.75 5.93
CA THR A 205 12.63 9.42 7.18
C THR A 205 13.47 10.67 7.55
N LYS A 206 14.65 10.85 6.95
CA LYS A 206 15.50 12.04 7.09
C LYS A 206 15.23 13.10 6.03
N LEU A 207 14.32 12.84 5.09
CA LEU A 207 14.07 13.76 3.99
C LEU A 207 13.47 15.06 4.50
N ASN A 208 14.15 16.17 4.23
CA ASN A 208 13.73 17.52 4.59
C ASN A 208 12.97 18.20 3.45
N SER A 209 13.39 17.95 2.22
CA SER A 209 12.84 18.64 1.04
C SER A 209 12.64 17.68 -0.12
N LEU A 210 11.39 17.59 -0.59
CA LEU A 210 10.97 16.78 -1.73
C LEU A 210 10.37 17.69 -2.82
N TYR A 211 11.10 17.87 -3.94
CA TYR A 211 10.68 18.69 -5.07
C TYR A 211 10.51 17.82 -6.32
N LEU A 212 9.26 17.58 -6.71
CA LEU A 212 8.86 16.77 -7.88
C LEU A 212 8.07 17.57 -8.92
N TYR A 213 7.89 18.87 -8.71
CA TYR A 213 7.04 19.73 -9.55
C TYR A 213 7.55 19.84 -11.00
N GLU A 214 6.67 20.33 -11.92
CA GLU A 214 7.01 20.43 -13.36
C GLU A 214 7.51 19.07 -13.91
N ASN A 215 6.65 18.02 -13.82
CA ASN A 215 6.86 16.69 -14.39
C ASN A 215 5.56 16.15 -15.01
N GLN A 216 5.52 14.86 -15.33
CA GLN A 216 4.34 14.16 -15.87
C GLN A 216 3.92 13.00 -14.96
N LEU A 217 4.15 13.13 -13.64
CA LEU A 217 3.81 12.11 -12.65
C LEU A 217 2.31 11.90 -12.58
N THR A 218 1.88 10.66 -12.43
CA THR A 218 0.48 10.22 -12.42
C THR A 218 0.19 9.35 -11.19
N GLY A 219 -1.08 8.98 -11.01
CA GLY A 219 -1.50 8.10 -9.93
C GLY A 219 -1.64 8.81 -8.59
N LEU A 220 -1.77 8.02 -7.54
CA LEU A 220 -2.07 8.50 -6.19
C LEU A 220 -0.83 9.07 -5.49
N ILE A 221 -1.06 9.89 -4.48
CA ILE A 221 -0.04 10.18 -3.46
C ILE A 221 0.10 8.93 -2.57
N PRO A 222 1.34 8.42 -2.35
CA PRO A 222 1.56 7.29 -1.46
C PRO A 222 1.13 7.59 -0.02
N SER A 223 0.45 6.64 0.63
CA SER A 223 0.09 6.76 2.05
C SER A 223 1.33 6.83 2.96
N SER A 224 2.42 6.19 2.56
CA SER A 224 3.71 6.21 3.25
C SER A 224 4.39 7.59 3.33
N LEU A 225 3.87 8.61 2.65
CA LEU A 225 4.40 9.98 2.79
C LEU A 225 4.33 10.52 4.22
N VAL A 226 3.40 10.04 5.05
CA VAL A 226 3.31 10.43 6.47
C VAL A 226 4.52 9.99 7.29
N ASP A 227 5.25 8.96 6.83
CA ASP A 227 6.46 8.46 7.47
C ASP A 227 7.65 9.42 7.34
N LEU A 228 7.53 10.44 6.49
CA LEU A 228 8.57 11.46 6.28
C LEU A 228 8.58 12.50 7.40
N VAL A 229 8.84 12.06 8.62
CA VAL A 229 8.78 12.87 9.86
C VAL A 229 9.70 14.09 9.90
N SER A 230 10.68 14.16 8.99
CA SER A 230 11.63 15.29 8.88
C SER A 230 11.29 16.25 7.74
N LEU A 231 10.18 16.01 7.00
CA LEU A 231 9.85 16.79 5.81
C LEU A 231 9.38 18.20 6.19
N ASN A 232 9.98 19.20 5.54
CA ASN A 232 9.61 20.62 5.71
C ASN A 232 9.14 21.25 4.41
N TYR A 233 9.54 20.71 3.26
CA TYR A 233 9.17 21.24 1.95
C TYR A 233 8.68 20.11 1.05
N PHE A 234 7.41 20.18 0.66
CA PHE A 234 6.74 19.20 -0.18
C PHE A 234 6.12 19.90 -1.41
N TRP A 235 6.82 19.88 -2.55
CA TRP A 235 6.40 20.55 -3.77
C TRP A 235 6.21 19.54 -4.90
N ILE A 236 4.95 19.30 -5.28
CA ILE A 236 4.52 18.35 -6.32
C ILE A 236 3.59 18.97 -7.37
N HIS A 237 3.45 20.29 -7.33
CA HIS A 237 2.61 21.03 -8.26
C HIS A 237 3.02 20.83 -9.73
N GLU A 238 2.12 21.16 -10.67
CA GLU A 238 2.38 21.03 -12.11
C GLU A 238 2.79 19.58 -12.49
N ASN A 239 1.88 18.62 -12.18
CA ASN A 239 1.96 17.21 -12.55
C ASN A 239 0.59 16.72 -13.04
N ARG A 240 0.40 15.39 -13.11
CA ARG A 240 -0.89 14.74 -13.44
C ARG A 240 -1.27 13.74 -12.35
N LEU A 241 -0.88 14.03 -11.10
CA LEU A 241 -1.25 13.21 -9.95
C LEU A 241 -2.76 13.28 -9.77
N ASN A 242 -3.42 12.16 -9.52
CA ASN A 242 -4.87 12.05 -9.54
C ASN A 242 -5.42 11.22 -8.38
N GLY A 243 -6.74 11.08 -8.35
CA GLY A 243 -7.45 10.40 -7.28
C GLY A 243 -7.58 11.25 -6.01
N GLU A 244 -8.05 10.64 -4.94
CA GLU A 244 -8.22 11.31 -3.66
C GLU A 244 -6.86 11.48 -2.96
N LEU A 245 -6.72 12.56 -2.19
CA LEU A 245 -5.57 12.71 -1.30
C LEU A 245 -5.70 11.69 -0.15
N PRO A 246 -4.61 11.01 0.25
CA PRO A 246 -4.69 10.09 1.37
C PRO A 246 -5.09 10.85 2.63
N CYS A 247 -6.05 10.34 3.35
CA CYS A 247 -6.64 11.04 4.49
C CYS A 247 -5.70 11.18 5.69
N ASN A 248 -4.77 10.23 5.85
CA ASN A 248 -3.69 10.34 6.83
C ASN A 248 -2.67 11.45 6.48
N ILE A 249 -2.79 12.12 5.33
CA ILE A 249 -1.89 13.23 4.97
C ILE A 249 -1.89 14.34 6.04
N CYS A 250 -2.99 14.47 6.78
CA CYS A 250 -3.10 15.41 7.90
C CYS A 250 -2.22 15.05 9.11
N GLU A 251 -1.69 13.84 9.17
CA GLU A 251 -0.78 13.39 10.23
C GLU A 251 0.67 13.82 9.99
N MET A 252 0.96 14.29 8.77
CA MET A 252 2.29 14.81 8.45
C MET A 252 2.69 15.92 9.42
N GLN A 253 3.94 15.89 9.88
CA GLN A 253 4.52 16.91 10.76
C GLN A 253 4.85 18.21 9.98
N LEU A 254 3.96 18.63 9.09
CA LEU A 254 4.15 19.71 8.12
C LEU A 254 2.96 20.67 8.16
N ASP A 255 3.21 21.98 8.06
CA ASP A 255 2.16 22.99 7.93
C ASP A 255 1.57 22.94 6.52
N LEU A 256 0.54 22.07 6.36
CA LEU A 256 -0.08 21.76 5.06
C LEU A 256 -0.85 22.94 4.47
N ASP A 257 -1.28 23.90 5.29
CA ASP A 257 -1.97 25.10 4.84
C ASP A 257 -1.03 26.22 4.35
N ASN A 258 0.27 26.03 4.52
CA ASN A 258 1.25 27.05 4.18
C ASN A 258 1.90 26.79 2.81
N SER A 259 1.53 27.59 1.81
CA SER A 259 2.04 27.49 0.44
C SER A 259 3.55 27.73 0.29
N SER A 260 4.25 28.16 1.36
CA SER A 260 5.70 28.22 1.37
C SER A 260 6.34 26.85 1.58
N PHE A 261 5.65 25.95 2.29
CA PHE A 261 6.13 24.60 2.62
C PHE A 261 5.51 23.54 1.73
N VAL A 262 4.23 23.69 1.38
CA VAL A 262 3.49 22.71 0.57
C VAL A 262 2.94 23.35 -0.69
N LYS A 263 3.16 22.69 -1.84
CA LYS A 263 2.60 23.10 -3.14
C LYS A 263 2.13 21.86 -3.88
N ILE A 264 0.81 21.76 -4.07
CA ILE A 264 0.16 20.62 -4.72
C ILE A 264 -0.81 21.02 -5.85
N GLN A 265 -0.94 22.31 -6.11
CA GLN A 265 -1.81 22.84 -7.17
C GLN A 265 -1.40 22.33 -8.57
N ASP A 266 -2.27 22.53 -9.54
CA ASP A 266 -2.06 22.15 -10.94
C ASP A 266 -1.75 20.64 -11.10
N ASN A 267 -2.62 19.83 -10.49
CA ASN A 267 -2.71 18.38 -10.60
C ASN A 267 -4.16 17.96 -10.93
N GLU A 268 -4.48 16.68 -10.83
CA GLU A 268 -5.80 16.11 -11.13
C GLU A 268 -6.44 15.48 -9.88
N PHE A 269 -6.18 16.00 -8.68
CA PHE A 269 -6.74 15.45 -7.44
C PHE A 269 -8.25 15.61 -7.37
N CYS A 270 -8.93 14.59 -6.84
CA CYS A 270 -10.38 14.52 -6.70
C CYS A 270 -10.85 14.93 -5.30
N SER A 271 -12.03 15.57 -5.24
CA SER A 271 -12.76 15.79 -3.99
C SER A 271 -13.39 14.48 -3.50
N PRO A 272 -13.55 14.26 -2.16
CA PRO A 272 -13.36 15.24 -1.08
C PRO A 272 -11.89 15.47 -0.72
N TYR A 273 -11.56 16.68 -0.28
CA TYR A 273 -10.22 17.00 0.19
C TYR A 273 -10.15 16.98 1.72
N PRO A 274 -9.04 16.48 2.30
CA PRO A 274 -8.84 16.52 3.75
C PRO A 274 -8.90 17.94 4.32
N ASN A 275 -9.51 18.11 5.49
CA ASN A 275 -9.73 19.42 6.12
C ASN A 275 -8.44 20.24 6.30
N CYS A 276 -7.32 19.59 6.56
CA CYS A 276 -6.01 20.21 6.75
C CYS A 276 -5.43 20.83 5.47
N MET A 277 -6.04 20.61 4.30
CA MET A 277 -5.54 21.10 3.00
C MET A 277 -6.52 22.00 2.26
N LEU A 278 -7.71 22.25 2.79
CA LEU A 278 -8.77 22.98 2.10
C LEU A 278 -8.35 24.39 1.66
N THR A 279 -7.47 25.04 2.41
CA THR A 279 -7.00 26.41 2.09
C THR A 279 -5.84 26.42 1.10
N ASN A 280 -5.12 25.32 0.91
CA ASN A 280 -3.91 25.24 0.11
C ASN A 280 -3.98 24.26 -1.07
N ILE A 281 -5.15 23.67 -1.33
CA ILE A 281 -5.35 22.71 -2.43
C ILE A 281 -5.06 23.32 -3.82
N GLY A 282 -5.37 24.61 -4.00
CA GLY A 282 -5.21 25.31 -5.27
C GLY A 282 -6.08 24.76 -6.38
N TYR A 283 -5.75 25.10 -7.63
CA TYR A 283 -6.47 24.59 -8.81
C TYR A 283 -6.14 23.10 -9.02
N GLN A 284 -7.19 22.30 -9.31
CA GLN A 284 -7.09 20.90 -9.70
C GLN A 284 -7.95 20.68 -10.96
N ASP A 285 -7.42 19.95 -11.95
CA ASP A 285 -8.21 19.52 -13.10
C ASP A 285 -9.01 18.27 -12.73
N THR A 286 -10.27 18.47 -12.37
CA THR A 286 -11.17 17.39 -11.96
C THR A 286 -11.97 16.78 -13.10
N ALA A 287 -11.68 17.12 -14.36
CA ALA A 287 -12.45 16.66 -15.51
C ALA A 287 -12.44 15.13 -15.68
N ASN A 288 -11.39 14.48 -15.24
CA ASN A 288 -11.20 13.03 -15.29
C ASN A 288 -11.22 12.38 -13.90
N CYS A 289 -11.82 13.03 -12.91
CA CYS A 289 -11.95 12.43 -11.59
C CYS A 289 -12.73 11.13 -11.69
N ILE A 290 -11.99 10.04 -11.86
CA ILE A 290 -12.48 8.71 -11.55
C ILE A 290 -12.34 8.61 -10.06
N LEU A 291 -13.47 8.74 -9.34
CA LEU A 291 -13.51 8.25 -7.96
C LEU A 291 -13.07 6.80 -8.07
N ILE A 292 -11.82 6.51 -7.74
CA ILE A 292 -11.39 5.15 -7.48
C ILE A 292 -12.03 4.87 -6.13
N PRO A 293 -13.21 4.21 -6.08
CA PRO A 293 -13.78 3.86 -4.83
C PRO A 293 -12.69 3.00 -4.20
N GLU A 294 -12.31 3.27 -2.93
CA GLU A 294 -12.02 2.12 -2.14
C GLU A 294 -10.62 1.91 -1.58
N ARG A 295 -9.69 2.85 -1.63
CA ARG A 295 -8.50 2.71 -0.78
C ARG A 295 -8.67 3.27 0.63
N GLN A 296 -9.67 4.13 0.82
CA GLN A 296 -9.92 4.82 2.09
C GLN A 296 -11.41 5.07 2.28
N PHE A 297 -11.85 5.13 3.52
CA PHE A 297 -13.20 5.55 3.88
C PHE A 297 -13.21 6.17 5.27
N TYR A 298 -14.27 6.92 5.56
CA TYR A 298 -14.41 7.62 6.82
C TYR A 298 -15.35 6.86 7.74
N ILE A 299 -14.92 6.66 8.99
CA ILE A 299 -15.75 6.18 10.10
C ILE A 299 -15.69 7.24 11.18
N TYR A 300 -16.83 7.86 11.52
CA TYR A 300 -16.95 8.89 12.56
C TYR A 300 -15.94 10.04 12.40
N ASP A 301 -15.83 10.56 11.17
CA ASP A 301 -14.91 11.62 10.77
C ASP A 301 -13.41 11.23 10.83
N GLU A 302 -13.07 10.02 11.25
CA GLU A 302 -11.74 9.45 11.11
C GLU A 302 -11.59 8.66 9.83
N CYS A 303 -10.46 8.76 9.18
CA CYS A 303 -10.17 8.11 7.93
C CYS A 303 -9.30 6.88 8.10
N TYR A 304 -9.66 5.82 7.40
CA TYR A 304 -8.96 4.54 7.41
C TYR A 304 -8.55 4.14 6.01
N ILE A 305 -7.28 3.73 5.86
CA ILE A 305 -6.71 3.23 4.60
C ILE A 305 -6.82 1.71 4.62
N ILE A 306 -7.50 1.15 3.61
CA ILE A 306 -7.87 -0.28 3.57
C ILE A 306 -6.63 -1.19 3.62
N ASP A 307 -5.58 -0.84 2.88
CA ASP A 307 -4.40 -1.68 2.77
C ASP A 307 -3.45 -1.59 3.98
N ASP A 308 -3.54 -0.50 4.78
CA ASP A 308 -2.58 -0.19 5.85
C ASP A 308 -3.18 -0.38 7.26
N THR A 309 -4.52 -0.58 7.37
CA THR A 309 -5.19 -0.70 8.68
C THR A 309 -5.20 -2.16 9.13
N ASP A 310 -4.39 -2.50 10.11
CA ASP A 310 -4.33 -3.80 10.78
C ASP A 310 -5.06 -3.84 12.13
N SER A 311 -5.35 -2.68 12.71
CA SER A 311 -6.04 -2.54 13.98
C SER A 311 -6.99 -1.35 13.97
N LEU A 312 -8.23 -1.58 14.43
CA LEU A 312 -9.25 -0.54 14.61
C LEU A 312 -9.78 -0.60 16.04
N ASN A 313 -9.43 0.42 16.84
CA ASN A 313 -9.89 0.55 18.21
C ASN A 313 -10.78 1.79 18.39
N LEU A 314 -12.09 1.56 18.43
CA LEU A 314 -13.12 2.56 18.71
C LEU A 314 -13.84 2.26 20.04
N SER A 315 -13.23 1.51 20.94
CA SER A 315 -13.85 1.15 22.24
C SER A 315 -14.02 2.36 23.16
N ASN A 316 -15.11 2.38 23.93
CA ASN A 316 -15.41 3.39 24.96
C ASN A 316 -15.43 4.86 24.47
N ASN A 317 -15.97 5.09 23.27
CA ASN A 317 -16.04 6.42 22.65
C ASN A 317 -17.45 7.03 22.62
N ASN A 318 -18.43 6.43 23.31
CA ASN A 318 -19.85 6.83 23.28
C ASN A 318 -20.42 6.92 21.86
N LEU A 319 -19.95 6.06 20.95
CA LEU A 319 -20.44 5.99 19.59
C LEU A 319 -21.81 5.33 19.55
N SER A 320 -22.70 5.82 18.69
CA SER A 320 -24.08 5.34 18.59
C SER A 320 -24.49 5.10 17.12
N GLY A 321 -25.65 4.47 16.92
CA GLY A 321 -26.14 4.08 15.61
C GLY A 321 -25.69 2.67 15.21
N SER A 322 -25.76 2.33 13.92
CA SER A 322 -25.33 1.02 13.44
C SER A 322 -23.83 0.96 13.19
N ILE A 323 -23.24 -0.22 13.39
CA ILE A 323 -21.85 -0.47 12.96
C ILE A 323 -21.79 -0.29 11.43
N PRO A 324 -20.90 0.56 10.89
CA PRO A 324 -20.77 0.73 9.45
C PRO A 324 -20.31 -0.55 8.75
N SER A 325 -21.02 -0.97 7.70
CA SER A 325 -20.64 -2.15 6.91
C SER A 325 -19.29 -1.99 6.19
N ASP A 326 -18.87 -0.74 5.93
CA ASP A 326 -17.58 -0.42 5.32
C ASP A 326 -16.37 -0.92 6.13
N ILE A 327 -16.52 -1.18 7.44
CA ILE A 327 -15.46 -1.81 8.25
C ILE A 327 -15.03 -3.15 7.64
N GLY A 328 -15.98 -3.90 7.05
CA GLY A 328 -15.70 -5.17 6.36
C GLY A 328 -14.79 -5.06 5.13
N ARG A 329 -14.42 -3.84 4.72
CA ARG A 329 -13.47 -3.56 3.64
C ARG A 329 -12.01 -3.55 4.12
N LEU A 330 -11.76 -3.44 5.44
CA LEU A 330 -10.41 -3.46 6.04
C LEU A 330 -9.86 -4.89 6.07
N ILE A 331 -9.62 -5.47 4.90
CA ILE A 331 -9.27 -6.89 4.73
C ILE A 331 -7.98 -7.33 5.44
N ASN A 332 -7.11 -6.38 5.81
CA ASN A 332 -5.89 -6.64 6.57
C ASN A 332 -6.09 -6.55 8.08
N LEU A 333 -7.32 -6.24 8.55
CA LEU A 333 -7.60 -6.04 9.97
C LEU A 333 -7.40 -7.33 10.76
N GLU A 334 -6.53 -7.26 11.77
CA GLU A 334 -6.31 -8.32 12.76
C GLU A 334 -7.06 -8.09 14.08
N TYR A 335 -7.31 -6.83 14.41
CA TYR A 335 -7.90 -6.43 15.70
C TYR A 335 -9.02 -5.41 15.52
N LEU A 336 -10.25 -5.77 15.92
CA LEU A 336 -11.41 -4.90 15.88
C LEU A 336 -12.03 -4.77 17.27
N TYR A 337 -11.96 -3.57 17.87
CA TYR A 337 -12.49 -3.25 19.19
C TYR A 337 -13.55 -2.14 19.08
N LEU A 338 -14.83 -2.52 19.23
CA LEU A 338 -16.00 -1.63 19.20
C LEU A 338 -16.76 -1.64 20.52
N ASN A 339 -16.25 -2.32 21.53
CA ASN A 339 -16.90 -2.54 22.82
C ASN A 339 -17.07 -1.26 23.65
N GLY A 340 -18.02 -1.25 24.58
CA GLY A 340 -18.26 -0.13 25.48
C GLY A 340 -18.79 1.11 24.77
N ASN A 341 -19.72 0.96 23.83
CA ASN A 341 -20.36 2.01 23.08
C ASN A 341 -21.89 1.89 23.13
N GLU A 342 -22.60 2.68 22.33
CA GLU A 342 -24.06 2.63 22.17
C GLU A 342 -24.44 2.14 20.76
N PHE A 343 -23.65 1.24 20.18
CA PHE A 343 -23.94 0.66 18.87
C PHE A 343 -25.22 -0.16 18.91
N SER A 344 -26.11 0.07 17.95
CA SER A 344 -27.41 -0.57 17.83
C SER A 344 -27.65 -1.18 16.45
N GLY A 345 -28.75 -1.90 16.27
CA GLY A 345 -29.05 -2.61 15.03
C GLY A 345 -28.30 -3.93 14.90
N GLN A 346 -28.28 -4.49 13.70
CA GLN A 346 -27.68 -5.80 13.43
C GLN A 346 -26.17 -5.68 13.22
N ILE A 347 -25.45 -6.75 13.54
CA ILE A 347 -24.04 -6.90 13.17
C ILE A 347 -23.95 -7.00 11.64
N PRO A 348 -23.16 -6.15 10.96
CA PRO A 348 -22.99 -6.22 9.52
C PRO A 348 -22.39 -7.56 9.07
N VAL A 349 -22.98 -8.18 8.06
CA VAL A 349 -22.48 -9.44 7.47
C VAL A 349 -21.09 -9.27 6.86
N GLU A 350 -20.77 -8.06 6.42
CA GLU A 350 -19.51 -7.68 5.81
C GLU A 350 -18.31 -7.85 6.76
N LEU A 351 -18.54 -7.87 8.08
CA LEU A 351 -17.47 -8.20 9.04
C LEU A 351 -16.91 -9.61 8.81
N GLY A 352 -17.71 -10.52 8.22
CA GLY A 352 -17.27 -11.84 7.81
C GLY A 352 -16.24 -11.86 6.66
N ASN A 353 -15.95 -10.72 6.04
CA ASN A 353 -14.89 -10.59 5.02
C ASN A 353 -13.49 -10.41 5.63
N LEU A 354 -13.41 -10.15 6.94
CA LEU A 354 -12.15 -9.87 7.64
C LEU A 354 -11.40 -11.18 7.97
N GLU A 355 -10.99 -11.94 6.96
CA GLU A 355 -10.39 -13.27 7.12
C GLU A 355 -9.11 -13.29 7.99
N ASN A 356 -8.43 -12.15 8.12
CA ASN A 356 -7.23 -12.00 8.95
C ASN A 356 -7.53 -11.71 10.43
N LEU A 357 -8.82 -11.51 10.79
CA LEU A 357 -9.21 -11.05 12.12
C LEU A 357 -8.89 -12.10 13.19
N LYS A 358 -8.20 -11.67 14.23
CA LYS A 358 -7.83 -12.44 15.42
C LYS A 358 -8.71 -12.12 16.62
N HIS A 359 -9.02 -10.83 16.82
CA HIS A 359 -9.87 -10.37 17.92
C HIS A 359 -11.06 -9.56 17.41
N LEU A 360 -12.27 -9.95 17.82
CA LEU A 360 -13.50 -9.23 17.56
C LEU A 360 -14.23 -8.96 18.89
N TYR A 361 -14.20 -7.68 19.35
CA TYR A 361 -14.84 -7.24 20.59
C TYR A 361 -15.98 -6.27 20.28
N LEU A 362 -17.22 -6.76 20.45
CA LEU A 362 -18.47 -6.01 20.27
C LEU A 362 -19.29 -5.93 21.57
N TYR A 363 -18.72 -6.37 22.69
CA TYR A 363 -19.44 -6.46 23.97
C TYR A 363 -19.81 -5.08 24.53
N ASP A 364 -20.79 -5.06 25.46
CA ASP A 364 -21.26 -3.82 26.10
C ASP A 364 -21.71 -2.79 25.05
N ASN A 365 -22.78 -3.15 24.31
CA ASN A 365 -23.44 -2.35 23.30
C ASN A 365 -24.96 -2.64 23.29
N GLU A 366 -25.70 -2.06 22.34
CA GLU A 366 -27.15 -2.29 22.15
C GLU A 366 -27.45 -3.10 20.87
N LEU A 367 -26.52 -3.96 20.45
CA LEU A 367 -26.64 -4.73 19.20
C LEU A 367 -27.79 -5.74 19.28
N THR A 368 -28.52 -5.88 18.17
CA THR A 368 -29.71 -6.75 18.04
C THR A 368 -29.52 -7.72 16.85
N GLY A 369 -30.47 -8.65 16.69
CA GLY A 369 -30.47 -9.62 15.60
C GLY A 369 -29.56 -10.82 15.87
N GLU A 370 -29.20 -11.53 14.84
CA GLU A 370 -28.45 -12.80 14.91
C GLU A 370 -26.95 -12.61 14.69
N ILE A 371 -26.15 -13.57 15.12
CA ILE A 371 -24.75 -13.64 14.69
C ILE A 371 -24.73 -13.99 13.19
N PRO A 372 -24.08 -13.18 12.34
CA PRO A 372 -24.00 -13.49 10.92
C PRO A 372 -23.31 -14.83 10.65
N PRO A 373 -23.90 -15.71 9.82
CA PRO A 373 -23.23 -16.95 9.40
C PRO A 373 -21.87 -16.74 8.75
N GLU A 374 -21.65 -15.56 8.18
CA GLU A 374 -20.38 -15.13 7.57
C GLU A 374 -19.22 -15.12 8.56
N PHE A 375 -19.50 -15.07 9.87
CA PHE A 375 -18.46 -15.18 10.89
C PHE A 375 -17.71 -16.52 10.82
N GLY A 376 -18.30 -17.55 10.22
CA GLY A 376 -17.62 -18.80 9.91
C GLY A 376 -16.43 -18.69 8.95
N ASN A 377 -16.28 -17.55 8.25
CA ASN A 377 -15.12 -17.27 7.41
C ASN A 377 -13.90 -16.75 8.19
N LEU A 378 -14.12 -16.29 9.44
CA LEU A 378 -13.07 -15.71 10.29
C LEU A 378 -12.18 -16.80 10.91
N THR A 379 -11.58 -17.63 10.08
CA THR A 379 -10.87 -18.86 10.52
C THR A 379 -9.63 -18.60 11.37
N ASN A 380 -9.11 -17.38 11.37
CA ASN A 380 -7.99 -16.94 12.21
C ASN A 380 -8.44 -16.36 13.57
N LEU A 381 -9.77 -16.31 13.83
CA LEU A 381 -10.31 -15.67 15.02
C LEU A 381 -9.97 -16.48 16.27
N THR A 382 -9.32 -15.83 17.24
CA THR A 382 -8.99 -16.39 18.55
C THR A 382 -9.92 -15.91 19.66
N ASN A 383 -10.44 -14.70 19.55
CA ASN A 383 -11.27 -14.06 20.57
C ASN A 383 -12.55 -13.49 19.95
N LEU A 384 -13.71 -14.00 20.40
CA LEU A 384 -15.02 -13.50 20.00
C LEU A 384 -15.81 -13.09 21.24
N PHE A 385 -15.93 -11.77 21.47
CA PHE A 385 -16.63 -11.20 22.63
C PHE A 385 -17.85 -10.40 22.18
N LEU A 386 -19.04 -10.97 22.38
CA LEU A 386 -20.34 -10.41 22.01
C LEU A 386 -21.27 -10.22 23.23
N HIS A 387 -20.77 -10.46 24.45
CA HIS A 387 -21.58 -10.40 25.68
C HIS A 387 -22.12 -8.98 25.95
N GLU A 388 -23.14 -8.92 26.84
CA GLU A 388 -23.76 -7.65 27.19
C GLU A 388 -24.27 -6.88 25.95
N ASN A 389 -25.24 -7.52 25.23
CA ASN A 389 -25.94 -6.99 24.08
C ASN A 389 -27.40 -7.46 24.07
N GLN A 390 -28.11 -7.23 22.99
CA GLN A 390 -29.46 -7.69 22.75
C GLN A 390 -29.54 -8.68 21.55
N LEU A 391 -28.44 -9.39 21.30
CA LEU A 391 -28.34 -10.37 20.22
C LEU A 391 -29.30 -11.55 20.48
N SER A 392 -29.89 -12.08 19.43
CA SER A 392 -30.97 -13.09 19.53
C SER A 392 -30.80 -14.17 18.44
N GLY A 393 -31.73 -15.11 18.40
CA GLY A 393 -31.71 -16.21 17.43
C GLY A 393 -30.86 -17.39 17.90
N GLU A 394 -30.60 -18.31 16.99
CA GLU A 394 -29.80 -19.51 17.23
C GLU A 394 -28.32 -19.24 16.88
N LEU A 395 -27.40 -20.01 17.46
CA LEU A 395 -25.99 -19.95 17.04
C LEU A 395 -25.86 -20.52 15.63
N PRO A 396 -25.25 -19.77 14.66
CA PRO A 396 -25.09 -20.27 13.31
C PRO A 396 -24.10 -21.45 13.29
N LEU A 397 -24.38 -22.47 12.48
CA LEU A 397 -23.51 -23.64 12.38
C LEU A 397 -22.12 -23.30 11.86
N GLU A 398 -22.02 -22.26 11.07
CA GLU A 398 -20.78 -21.75 10.48
C GLU A 398 -19.81 -21.28 11.58
N LEU A 399 -20.31 -20.87 12.75
CA LEU A 399 -19.48 -20.51 13.91
C LEU A 399 -18.56 -21.68 14.34
N TYR A 400 -18.97 -22.93 14.08
CA TYR A 400 -18.20 -24.11 14.42
C TYR A 400 -16.98 -24.35 13.50
N ASN A 401 -16.80 -23.54 12.47
CA ASN A 401 -15.60 -23.54 11.62
C ASN A 401 -14.42 -22.80 12.28
N LEU A 402 -14.63 -22.07 13.37
CA LEU A 402 -13.63 -21.26 14.05
C LEU A 402 -12.67 -22.12 14.88
N ASN A 403 -11.81 -22.88 14.22
CA ASN A 403 -10.94 -23.87 14.86
C ASN A 403 -9.83 -23.26 15.73
N GLU A 404 -9.46 -22.01 15.49
CA GLU A 404 -8.43 -21.28 16.25
C GLU A 404 -9.02 -20.54 17.46
N LEU A 405 -10.34 -20.61 17.70
CA LEU A 405 -11.00 -19.87 18.74
C LEU A 405 -10.55 -20.34 20.13
N GLN A 406 -10.09 -19.41 20.96
CA GLN A 406 -9.64 -19.65 22.33
C GLN A 406 -10.58 -19.04 23.38
N TYR A 407 -11.29 -17.98 23.02
CA TYR A 407 -12.19 -17.28 23.93
C TYR A 407 -13.52 -16.96 23.23
N LEU A 408 -14.64 -17.38 23.86
CA LEU A 408 -15.99 -17.15 23.36
C LEU A 408 -16.92 -16.63 24.48
N TYR A 409 -17.26 -15.35 24.44
CA TYR A 409 -18.17 -14.74 25.42
C TYR A 409 -19.43 -14.24 24.73
N LEU A 410 -20.56 -14.92 25.02
CA LEU A 410 -21.89 -14.64 24.47
C LEU A 410 -22.92 -14.34 25.58
N ASN A 411 -22.48 -14.31 26.83
CA ASN A 411 -23.38 -14.10 27.99
C ASN A 411 -24.14 -12.78 27.94
N ASP A 412 -25.23 -12.71 28.71
CA ASP A 412 -26.05 -11.50 28.81
C ASP A 412 -26.56 -11.02 27.44
N ASN A 413 -27.27 -11.90 26.73
CA ASN A 413 -27.90 -11.69 25.44
C ASN A 413 -29.29 -12.36 25.41
N LEU A 414 -29.93 -12.41 24.25
CA LEU A 414 -31.24 -13.01 24.02
C LEU A 414 -31.18 -14.25 23.11
N PHE A 415 -30.01 -14.89 23.01
CA PHE A 415 -29.86 -16.11 22.21
C PHE A 415 -30.80 -17.21 22.67
N SER A 416 -31.32 -17.97 21.73
CA SER A 416 -32.33 -19.00 22.00
C SER A 416 -32.11 -20.23 21.11
N GLY A 417 -33.04 -21.19 21.19
CA GLY A 417 -32.95 -22.41 20.41
C GLY A 417 -32.01 -23.45 21.03
N PHE A 418 -31.59 -24.41 20.20
CA PHE A 418 -30.72 -25.52 20.64
C PHE A 418 -29.30 -25.26 20.28
N ILE A 419 -28.39 -25.59 21.19
CA ILE A 419 -26.94 -25.57 20.87
C ILE A 419 -26.61 -26.93 20.23
N ASP A 420 -26.09 -26.88 18.98
CA ASP A 420 -25.66 -28.08 18.27
C ASP A 420 -24.42 -28.71 18.91
N SER A 421 -24.35 -30.05 18.94
CA SER A 421 -23.23 -30.80 19.54
C SER A 421 -21.88 -30.56 18.88
N ASN A 422 -21.85 -30.06 17.62
CA ASN A 422 -20.63 -29.67 16.95
C ASN A 422 -19.91 -28.49 17.60
N ILE A 423 -20.55 -27.72 18.47
CA ILE A 423 -19.88 -26.69 19.26
C ILE A 423 -18.72 -27.29 20.08
N CYS A 424 -18.83 -28.55 20.53
CA CYS A 424 -17.74 -29.22 21.25
C CYS A 424 -16.51 -29.53 20.40
N GLN A 425 -16.58 -29.35 19.06
CA GLN A 425 -15.45 -29.54 18.15
C GLN A 425 -14.59 -28.28 17.99
N ILE A 426 -15.10 -27.11 18.39
CA ILE A 426 -14.30 -25.90 18.47
C ILE A 426 -13.20 -26.12 19.49
N GLY A 427 -11.98 -25.64 19.19
CA GLY A 427 -10.77 -25.84 20.00
C GLY A 427 -10.76 -25.23 21.42
N LEU A 428 -11.92 -24.80 21.92
CA LEU A 428 -12.11 -24.18 23.24
C LEU A 428 -11.88 -25.17 24.40
N ASN A 429 -11.36 -24.66 25.50
CA ASN A 429 -11.32 -25.40 26.75
C ASN A 429 -12.67 -25.31 27.48
N TRP A 430 -13.57 -26.25 27.17
CA TRP A 430 -14.93 -26.30 27.71
C TRP A 430 -15.00 -26.64 29.21
N THR A 431 -13.89 -26.90 29.87
CA THR A 431 -13.85 -27.24 31.31
C THR A 431 -13.67 -26.03 32.22
N SER A 432 -13.56 -24.82 31.68
CA SER A 432 -13.32 -23.60 32.45
C SER A 432 -14.03 -22.39 31.87
N SER A 433 -14.82 -21.74 32.70
CA SER A 433 -15.48 -20.47 32.37
C SER A 433 -14.54 -19.28 32.10
N LEU A 434 -13.24 -19.49 32.21
CA LEU A 434 -12.24 -18.50 31.81
C LEU A 434 -12.08 -18.40 30.28
N TYR A 435 -12.53 -19.40 29.54
CA TYR A 435 -12.37 -19.45 28.08
C TYR A 435 -13.69 -19.25 27.34
N PHE A 436 -14.81 -19.49 28.00
CA PHE A 436 -16.12 -19.22 27.41
C PHE A 436 -17.17 -18.88 28.48
N ASN A 437 -18.18 -18.11 28.07
CA ASN A 437 -19.34 -17.82 28.89
C ASN A 437 -20.58 -17.70 27.98
N LEU A 438 -21.60 -18.54 28.24
CA LEU A 438 -22.88 -18.56 27.51
C LEU A 438 -24.07 -18.22 28.43
N SER A 439 -23.82 -17.86 29.70
CA SER A 439 -24.86 -17.62 30.69
C SER A 439 -25.79 -16.46 30.35
N ASN A 440 -26.93 -16.41 31.04
CA ASN A 440 -27.94 -15.34 30.86
C ASN A 440 -28.40 -15.19 29.40
N ASN A 441 -28.78 -16.31 28.79
CA ASN A 441 -29.45 -16.42 27.50
C ASN A 441 -30.71 -17.27 27.64
N SER A 442 -31.30 -17.69 26.53
CA SER A 442 -32.53 -18.52 26.48
C SER A 442 -32.31 -19.81 25.68
N PHE A 443 -31.14 -20.40 25.76
CA PHE A 443 -30.88 -21.69 25.10
C PHE A 443 -31.70 -22.81 25.70
N CYS A 444 -32.23 -23.68 24.86
CA CYS A 444 -33.11 -24.78 25.25
C CYS A 444 -32.34 -26.10 25.40
N PRO A 445 -32.65 -26.91 26.45
CA PRO A 445 -32.09 -28.25 26.56
C PRO A 445 -32.67 -29.21 25.49
N PRO A 446 -31.99 -30.34 25.13
CA PRO A 446 -30.78 -30.86 25.78
C PRO A 446 -29.52 -30.13 25.36
N TYR A 447 -28.60 -29.98 26.29
CA TYR A 447 -27.32 -29.32 26.02
C TYR A 447 -26.23 -30.33 25.62
N PRO A 448 -25.25 -29.95 24.81
CA PRO A 448 -24.06 -30.76 24.49
C PRO A 448 -23.27 -31.15 25.75
N GLU A 449 -22.71 -32.37 25.79
CA GLU A 449 -22.00 -32.91 26.95
C GLU A 449 -20.83 -32.00 27.41
N CYS A 450 -20.15 -31.30 26.48
CA CYS A 450 -19.05 -30.39 26.82
C CYS A 450 -19.49 -29.16 27.64
N LEU A 451 -20.79 -28.83 27.64
CA LEU A 451 -21.38 -27.67 28.31
C LEU A 451 -22.09 -28.02 29.62
N ASP A 452 -22.35 -29.29 29.91
CA ASP A 452 -23.27 -29.74 30.99
C ASP A 452 -23.05 -29.07 32.35
N ASN A 453 -21.82 -28.69 32.70
CA ASN A 453 -21.51 -28.09 34.02
C ASN A 453 -21.10 -26.61 33.94
N HIS A 454 -21.04 -26.02 32.77
CA HIS A 454 -20.42 -24.69 32.55
C HIS A 454 -21.28 -23.73 31.73
N LEU A 455 -22.48 -24.13 31.30
CA LEU A 455 -23.38 -23.32 30.46
C LEU A 455 -23.89 -22.06 31.20
N GLY A 456 -23.98 -22.09 32.52
CA GLY A 456 -24.57 -21.03 33.32
C GLY A 456 -26.10 -20.99 33.25
N TYR A 457 -26.71 -19.93 33.83
CA TYR A 457 -28.16 -19.75 33.85
C TYR A 457 -28.68 -19.52 32.42
N GLN A 458 -29.85 -20.20 32.13
CA GLN A 458 -30.63 -19.99 30.90
C GLN A 458 -32.10 -19.76 31.26
N ASP A 459 -32.74 -18.78 30.60
CA ASP A 459 -34.20 -18.63 30.70
C ASP A 459 -34.90 -19.59 29.72
N ILE A 460 -35.33 -20.71 30.22
CA ILE A 460 -35.99 -21.75 29.43
C ILE A 460 -37.55 -21.61 29.39
N SER A 461 -38.08 -20.49 29.86
CA SER A 461 -39.55 -20.28 29.94
C SER A 461 -40.25 -20.36 28.58
N ASN A 462 -39.54 -20.06 27.51
CA ASN A 462 -40.04 -20.12 26.13
C ASN A 462 -39.66 -21.43 25.40
N CYS A 463 -38.98 -22.36 26.05
CA CYS A 463 -38.69 -23.68 25.49
C CYS A 463 -39.98 -24.52 25.46
N ASN A 464 -40.53 -24.77 24.27
CA ASN A 464 -41.76 -25.56 24.12
C ASN A 464 -41.57 -26.95 24.71
N GLU A 465 -42.47 -27.34 25.67
CA GLU A 465 -42.48 -28.69 26.28
C GLU A 465 -42.62 -29.81 25.24
N SER A 466 -43.29 -29.55 24.11
CA SER A 466 -43.38 -30.50 22.98
C SER A 466 -42.07 -30.77 22.26
N LEU A 467 -41.06 -29.89 22.40
CA LEU A 467 -39.70 -30.08 21.88
C LEU A 467 -38.78 -30.76 22.91
N LEU A 468 -39.12 -30.70 24.20
CA LEU A 468 -38.45 -31.44 25.29
C LEU A 468 -38.75 -32.95 25.23
N LEU A 469 -39.80 -33.36 24.52
CA LEU A 469 -40.17 -34.76 24.27
C LEU A 469 -39.54 -35.27 22.98
N LYS A 470 -38.21 -35.18 22.85
CA LYS A 470 -37.44 -35.60 21.66
C LYS A 470 -37.45 -37.11 21.37
N ASP A 471 -38.16 -37.90 22.20
CA ASP A 471 -38.44 -39.33 21.91
C ASP A 471 -39.64 -39.52 20.94
N ALA A 472 -40.26 -38.42 20.44
CA ALA A 472 -41.48 -38.49 19.64
C ALA A 472 -41.46 -37.78 18.30
N ILE A 473 -40.31 -37.28 17.78
CA ILE A 473 -40.23 -36.79 16.40
C ILE A 473 -39.84 -37.97 15.50
N PRO A 474 -40.69 -38.43 14.57
CA PRO A 474 -40.43 -39.64 13.77
C PRO A 474 -39.28 -39.49 12.76
N ASN A 475 -38.71 -38.31 12.56
CA ASN A 475 -37.70 -38.08 11.55
C ASN A 475 -36.60 -37.11 12.06
N ASN A 476 -35.45 -37.63 12.42
CA ASN A 476 -34.27 -36.93 12.89
C ASN A 476 -33.53 -36.18 11.75
N TYR A 477 -34.20 -35.26 11.07
CA TYR A 477 -33.59 -34.50 9.97
C TYR A 477 -33.70 -33.00 10.25
N LEU A 478 -32.56 -32.31 10.37
CA LEU A 478 -32.53 -30.87 10.52
C LEU A 478 -32.13 -30.27 9.15
N ILE A 479 -32.93 -29.35 8.62
CA ILE A 479 -32.69 -28.68 7.36
C ILE A 479 -32.56 -27.18 7.66
N HIS A 480 -31.36 -26.66 7.45
CA HIS A 480 -31.06 -25.26 7.71
C HIS A 480 -31.58 -24.33 6.60
N TYR A 481 -31.64 -23.03 6.89
CA TYR A 481 -31.94 -22.05 5.89
C TYR A 481 -30.76 -21.96 4.88
N PRO A 482 -31.08 -21.83 3.57
CA PRO A 482 -30.07 -21.73 2.56
C PRO A 482 -29.28 -20.43 2.69
N TYR A 483 -27.95 -20.50 2.45
CA TYR A 483 -27.05 -19.37 2.63
C TYR A 483 -26.03 -19.30 1.45
N PRO A 484 -25.61 -18.08 1.02
CA PRO A 484 -26.25 -16.78 1.28
C PRO A 484 -27.65 -16.69 0.64
N ASN A 485 -28.60 -15.97 1.27
CA ASN A 485 -29.95 -15.78 0.74
C ASN A 485 -30.52 -14.42 1.18
N PRO A 486 -30.49 -13.39 0.27
CA PRO A 486 -30.21 -13.46 -1.18
C PRO A 486 -28.75 -13.74 -1.54
N SER A 487 -28.53 -14.29 -2.74
CA SER A 487 -27.20 -14.61 -3.26
C SER A 487 -26.98 -14.08 -4.66
N ASN A 488 -25.75 -13.63 -4.93
CA ASN A 488 -25.35 -13.13 -6.25
C ASN A 488 -24.81 -14.25 -7.19
N SER A 489 -24.40 -15.38 -6.66
CA SER A 489 -23.74 -16.40 -7.48
C SER A 489 -24.08 -17.85 -7.13
N SER A 490 -24.01 -18.21 -5.87
CA SER A 490 -24.19 -19.59 -5.40
C SER A 490 -24.87 -19.63 -4.03
N ILE A 491 -25.59 -20.70 -3.78
CA ILE A 491 -26.38 -20.90 -2.56
C ILE A 491 -26.02 -22.27 -1.99
N ILE A 492 -25.73 -22.29 -0.69
CA ILE A 492 -25.41 -23.49 0.07
C ILE A 492 -26.66 -23.98 0.77
N ILE A 493 -26.93 -25.27 0.67
CA ILE A 493 -28.01 -25.97 1.37
C ILE A 493 -27.36 -26.93 2.35
N ASN A 494 -27.48 -26.64 3.64
CA ASN A 494 -26.96 -27.48 4.72
C ASN A 494 -28.08 -28.31 5.33
N TYR A 495 -27.83 -29.57 5.68
CA TYR A 495 -28.76 -30.43 6.39
C TYR A 495 -28.02 -31.52 7.18
N LEU A 496 -28.66 -31.97 8.27
CA LEU A 496 -28.13 -33.02 9.12
C LEU A 496 -28.90 -34.33 8.89
N LEU A 497 -28.16 -35.42 8.74
CA LEU A 497 -28.68 -36.79 8.70
C LEU A 497 -28.29 -37.54 9.96
N SER A 498 -29.22 -37.96 10.75
CA SER A 498 -28.98 -38.79 11.97
C SER A 498 -28.56 -40.24 11.63
N LYS A 499 -28.90 -40.71 10.45
CA LYS A 499 -28.58 -42.05 9.94
C LYS A 499 -28.32 -41.98 8.44
N SER A 500 -27.78 -43.05 7.88
CA SER A 500 -27.67 -43.18 6.41
C SER A 500 -29.07 -43.17 5.80
N SER A 501 -29.32 -42.21 4.89
CA SER A 501 -30.65 -41.96 4.30
C SER A 501 -30.55 -41.67 2.80
N PHE A 502 -31.65 -41.96 2.09
CA PHE A 502 -31.77 -41.52 0.70
C PHE A 502 -32.16 -40.03 0.68
N VAL A 503 -31.40 -39.23 -0.05
CA VAL A 503 -31.62 -37.80 -0.14
C VAL A 503 -31.80 -37.40 -1.60
N LYS A 504 -32.80 -36.52 -1.83
CA LYS A 504 -33.05 -35.90 -3.14
C LYS A 504 -33.33 -34.42 -2.97
N ILE A 505 -32.53 -33.59 -3.67
CA ILE A 505 -32.63 -32.12 -3.61
C ILE A 505 -32.84 -31.57 -5.01
N ILE A 506 -33.95 -30.84 -5.21
CA ILE A 506 -34.33 -30.27 -6.50
C ILE A 506 -34.70 -28.81 -6.31
N VAL A 507 -34.16 -27.96 -7.22
CA VAL A 507 -34.54 -26.54 -7.32
C VAL A 507 -35.62 -26.36 -8.37
N TYR A 508 -36.61 -25.53 -8.03
CA TYR A 508 -37.74 -25.14 -8.89
C TYR A 508 -37.84 -23.62 -8.98
N ASP A 509 -38.42 -23.12 -10.07
CA ASP A 509 -38.89 -21.74 -10.11
C ASP A 509 -40.21 -21.59 -9.36
N VAL A 510 -40.69 -20.33 -9.22
CA VAL A 510 -41.96 -20.03 -8.53
C VAL A 510 -43.21 -20.62 -9.21
N PHE A 511 -43.09 -21.05 -10.47
CA PHE A 511 -44.17 -21.72 -11.20
C PHE A 511 -44.12 -23.25 -11.07
N GLY A 512 -43.20 -23.79 -10.28
CA GLY A 512 -43.03 -25.23 -10.05
C GLY A 512 -42.26 -25.95 -11.18
N LYS A 513 -41.65 -25.21 -12.14
CA LYS A 513 -40.80 -25.79 -13.17
C LYS A 513 -39.46 -26.18 -12.57
N LYS A 514 -39.06 -27.44 -12.79
CA LYS A 514 -37.78 -27.97 -12.34
C LYS A 514 -36.61 -27.23 -13.03
N ILE A 515 -35.70 -26.69 -12.26
CA ILE A 515 -34.50 -25.98 -12.70
C ILE A 515 -33.31 -26.95 -12.72
N LYS A 516 -33.02 -27.61 -11.57
CA LYS A 516 -31.88 -28.53 -11.45
C LYS A 516 -32.10 -29.53 -10.31
N THR A 517 -31.66 -30.75 -10.51
CA THR A 517 -31.45 -31.71 -9.42
C THR A 517 -30.03 -31.49 -8.92
N LEU A 518 -29.89 -31.11 -7.64
CA LEU A 518 -28.59 -30.86 -7.02
C LEU A 518 -27.97 -32.15 -6.51
N PHE A 519 -28.80 -33.04 -5.96
CA PHE A 519 -28.36 -34.34 -5.46
C PHE A 519 -29.52 -35.36 -5.50
N GLU A 520 -29.19 -36.62 -5.76
CA GLU A 520 -30.12 -37.76 -5.65
C GLU A 520 -29.31 -39.02 -5.34
N GLY A 521 -29.44 -39.59 -4.14
CA GLY A 521 -28.75 -40.82 -3.74
C GLY A 521 -28.68 -41.01 -2.23
N ASN A 522 -28.02 -42.11 -1.80
CA ASN A 522 -27.79 -42.39 -0.40
C ASN A 522 -26.61 -41.60 0.15
N GLN A 523 -26.76 -41.02 1.32
CA GLN A 523 -25.71 -40.37 2.07
C GLN A 523 -25.58 -40.96 3.50
N SER A 524 -24.35 -41.01 4.01
CA SER A 524 -24.07 -41.40 5.41
C SER A 524 -24.64 -40.38 6.39
N SER A 525 -24.73 -40.73 7.66
CA SER A 525 -25.07 -39.79 8.74
C SER A 525 -24.06 -38.63 8.81
N GLY A 526 -24.44 -37.53 9.49
CA GLY A 526 -23.67 -36.33 9.70
C GLY A 526 -24.14 -35.14 8.86
N ILE A 527 -23.49 -33.99 9.03
CA ILE A 527 -23.79 -32.74 8.33
C ILE A 527 -23.43 -32.87 6.86
N LYS A 528 -24.31 -32.41 5.99
CA LYS A 528 -24.17 -32.43 4.54
C LYS A 528 -24.31 -31.02 3.99
N LYS A 529 -23.50 -30.72 2.98
CA LYS A 529 -23.46 -29.44 2.29
C LYS A 529 -23.60 -29.65 0.80
N ILE A 530 -24.60 -29.04 0.19
CA ILE A 530 -24.84 -29.07 -1.26
C ILE A 530 -24.85 -27.65 -1.79
N LEU A 531 -24.06 -27.40 -2.84
CA LEU A 531 -23.95 -26.10 -3.49
C LEU A 531 -24.89 -26.05 -4.71
N TRP A 532 -25.70 -25.00 -4.82
CA TRP A 532 -26.32 -24.60 -6.08
C TRP A 532 -25.58 -23.40 -6.67
N ASP A 533 -25.00 -23.59 -7.82
CA ASP A 533 -24.19 -22.62 -8.56
C ASP A 533 -25.03 -21.60 -9.38
N GLY A 534 -26.31 -21.45 -9.09
CA GLY A 534 -27.23 -20.58 -9.82
C GLY A 534 -27.43 -20.97 -11.29
N ARG A 535 -27.13 -22.23 -11.69
CA ARG A 535 -27.31 -22.73 -13.06
C ARG A 535 -28.41 -23.78 -13.14
N ASN A 536 -29.04 -23.88 -14.31
CA ASN A 536 -30.00 -24.93 -14.61
C ASN A 536 -29.30 -26.24 -15.02
N SER A 537 -30.08 -27.29 -15.31
CA SER A 537 -29.57 -28.60 -15.70
C SER A 537 -28.82 -28.64 -17.05
N LEU A 538 -28.93 -27.61 -17.87
CA LEU A 538 -28.20 -27.44 -19.13
C LEU A 538 -26.93 -26.58 -18.94
N GLY A 539 -26.57 -26.15 -17.72
CA GLY A 539 -25.43 -25.30 -17.41
C GLY A 539 -25.65 -23.80 -17.68
N ALA A 540 -26.83 -23.42 -18.19
CA ALA A 540 -27.15 -22.02 -18.39
C ALA A 540 -27.48 -21.35 -17.03
N ILE A 541 -27.03 -20.09 -16.88
CA ILE A 541 -27.27 -19.29 -15.67
C ILE A 541 -28.77 -19.02 -15.51
N ALA A 542 -29.33 -19.28 -14.33
CA ALA A 542 -30.71 -18.97 -13.99
C ALA A 542 -30.90 -17.44 -13.84
N SER A 543 -32.07 -16.89 -14.14
CA SER A 543 -32.38 -15.47 -14.04
C SER A 543 -32.43 -15.03 -12.56
N SER A 544 -32.21 -13.72 -12.29
CA SER A 544 -32.51 -13.15 -10.96
C SER A 544 -33.97 -13.40 -10.61
N GLY A 545 -34.22 -13.78 -9.36
CA GLY A 545 -35.58 -14.06 -8.91
C GLY A 545 -35.65 -15.02 -7.73
N THR A 546 -36.87 -15.31 -7.32
CA THR A 546 -37.15 -16.29 -6.26
C THR A 546 -37.18 -17.69 -6.85
N TYR A 547 -36.55 -18.63 -6.15
CA TYR A 547 -36.56 -20.06 -6.40
C TYR A 547 -37.01 -20.81 -5.15
N ILE A 548 -37.37 -22.05 -5.34
CA ILE A 548 -37.79 -22.94 -4.27
C ILE A 548 -36.96 -24.21 -4.40
N TYR A 549 -36.27 -24.63 -3.35
CA TYR A 549 -35.73 -25.99 -3.35
C TYR A 549 -36.59 -26.91 -2.47
N ASN A 550 -36.74 -28.13 -2.95
CA ASN A 550 -37.38 -29.22 -2.26
C ASN A 550 -36.29 -30.22 -1.88
N ILE A 551 -36.22 -30.55 -0.59
CA ILE A 551 -35.35 -31.60 -0.08
C ILE A 551 -36.21 -32.74 0.45
N GLN A 552 -36.02 -33.92 -0.08
CA GLN A 552 -36.63 -35.18 0.36
C GLN A 552 -35.52 -36.01 1.01
N ILE A 553 -35.78 -36.47 2.25
CA ILE A 553 -34.90 -37.37 3.00
C ILE A 553 -35.76 -38.57 3.43
N ASP A 554 -35.54 -39.74 2.83
CA ASP A 554 -36.41 -40.91 2.94
C ASP A 554 -37.90 -40.51 2.65
N ASP A 555 -38.78 -40.59 3.64
CA ASP A 555 -40.20 -40.19 3.54
C ASP A 555 -40.47 -38.74 3.96
N TYR A 556 -39.46 -38.02 4.45
CA TYR A 556 -39.62 -36.65 4.89
C TYR A 556 -39.36 -35.67 3.75
N VAL A 557 -40.20 -34.65 3.60
CA VAL A 557 -40.07 -33.63 2.57
C VAL A 557 -40.17 -32.25 3.19
N ALA A 558 -39.18 -31.40 2.88
CA ALA A 558 -39.21 -30.00 3.23
C ALA A 558 -38.96 -29.08 2.03
N THR A 559 -39.51 -27.89 2.12
CA THR A 559 -39.43 -26.89 1.05
C THR A 559 -38.95 -25.57 1.64
N LYS A 560 -37.95 -24.96 1.02
CA LYS A 560 -37.38 -23.66 1.41
C LYS A 560 -37.27 -22.72 0.21
N LYS A 561 -37.34 -21.41 0.49
CA LYS A 561 -37.25 -20.34 -0.48
C LYS A 561 -35.80 -19.85 -0.56
N VAL A 562 -35.33 -19.56 -1.79
CA VAL A 562 -34.02 -18.91 -2.06
C VAL A 562 -34.22 -17.77 -3.03
N ILE A 563 -33.40 -16.73 -2.90
CA ILE A 563 -33.41 -15.55 -3.78
C ILE A 563 -32.07 -15.45 -4.45
N LEU A 564 -32.08 -15.50 -5.80
CA LEU A 564 -30.87 -15.28 -6.61
C LEU A 564 -30.91 -13.84 -7.14
N LEU A 565 -29.89 -13.09 -6.85
CA LEU A 565 -29.63 -11.75 -7.39
C LEU A 565 -28.52 -11.84 -8.45
N LYS A 566 -28.45 -10.87 -9.34
CA LYS A 566 -27.38 -10.75 -10.35
C LYS A 566 -27.03 -9.30 -10.55
#